data_639ca74932d62ee4f27406fd50b32e8f
#
_entry.id   639ca74932d62ee4f27406fd50b32e8f
#
_cell.length_a   1.000
_cell.length_b   1.000
_cell.length_c   1.000
_cell.angle_alpha   90.00
_cell.angle_beta   90.00
_cell.angle_gamma   90.00
#
_symmetry.space_group_name_H-M   'P 1'
#
loop_
_entity.id
_entity.type
_entity.pdbx_description
1 polymer ?
#
loop_
_entity_poly.entity_id
_entity_poly.type
_entity_poly.pdbx_seq_one_letter_code
_entity_poly.pdbx_strand_id
1 'polypeptide(L)'
;GLGCGIERTATEQKMAFHSIVRNVLGAEDEHTDDVLLDLQQNLSDMIDEYAETHDDDEDVFLLDKEVVTKLLADSEISEEKAAKIEKSVDEAFGEKPPAAENVIDSKALVQNELRVEKMALENQVGTLTVQLNEKDEALAERTSQLIEKQEEIDNYIAETKTYDVVLRVKPEKASQIKSQVINGQKCLVIPMGEDEHATINGVNTTV
;
A
#
# COMPACT_ATOMS: atom_id res chain seq x y z
N GLY A 1 -65.47 5.68 -6.33
CA GLY A 1 -64.26 5.64 -7.13
C GLY A 1 -63.29 4.73 -6.46
N LEU A 2 -63.05 3.54 -7.04
CA LEU A 2 -61.95 2.66 -6.62
C LEU A 2 -60.66 3.35 -7.03
N GLY A 3 -59.95 3.96 -6.08
CA GLY A 3 -58.59 4.41 -6.25
C GLY A 3 -57.68 3.19 -6.32
N CYS A 4 -57.45 2.65 -7.51
CA CYS A 4 -56.29 1.81 -7.77
C CYS A 4 -55.07 2.71 -7.59
N GLY A 5 -54.45 2.66 -6.43
CA GLY A 5 -53.09 3.17 -6.26
C GLY A 5 -52.20 2.32 -7.18
N ILE A 6 -51.75 2.91 -8.28
CA ILE A 6 -50.75 2.26 -9.15
C ILE A 6 -49.50 2.11 -8.28
N GLU A 7 -49.18 0.87 -7.92
CA GLU A 7 -47.89 0.58 -7.22
C GLU A 7 -46.77 0.93 -8.18
N ARG A 8 -45.83 1.73 -7.72
CA ARG A 8 -44.60 2.05 -8.47
C ARG A 8 -43.78 0.78 -8.72
N THR A 9 -43.32 0.61 -9.91
CA THR A 9 -42.35 -0.45 -10.24
C THR A 9 -41.04 -0.22 -9.50
N ALA A 10 -40.22 -1.25 -9.33
CA ALA A 10 -38.88 -1.13 -8.72
C ALA A 10 -38.04 -0.03 -9.39
N THR A 11 -38.10 0.08 -10.71
CA THR A 11 -37.39 1.13 -11.46
C THR A 11 -37.91 2.53 -11.11
N GLU A 12 -39.22 2.71 -10.98
CA GLU A 12 -39.82 4.00 -10.60
C GLU A 12 -39.49 4.35 -9.15
N GLN A 13 -39.44 3.38 -8.25
CA GLN A 13 -39.01 3.57 -6.87
C GLN A 13 -37.56 4.03 -6.81
N LYS A 14 -36.64 3.38 -7.54
CA LYS A 14 -35.24 3.80 -7.66
C LYS A 14 -35.11 5.22 -8.19
N MET A 15 -35.75 5.51 -9.32
CA MET A 15 -35.70 6.84 -9.92
C MET A 15 -36.26 7.92 -9.01
N ALA A 16 -37.33 7.64 -8.28
CA ALA A 16 -37.91 8.59 -7.32
C ALA A 16 -36.93 8.89 -6.18
N PHE A 17 -36.36 7.88 -5.55
CA PHE A 17 -35.38 8.05 -4.48
C PHE A 17 -34.15 8.84 -4.95
N HIS A 18 -33.52 8.43 -6.05
CA HIS A 18 -32.36 9.12 -6.60
C HIS A 18 -32.68 10.59 -6.98
N SER A 19 -33.85 10.83 -7.54
CA SER A 19 -34.28 12.20 -7.86
C SER A 19 -34.48 13.07 -6.62
N ILE A 20 -35.03 12.52 -5.54
CA ILE A 20 -35.18 13.22 -4.26
C ILE A 20 -33.81 13.64 -3.73
N VAL A 21 -32.86 12.68 -3.64
CA VAL A 21 -31.51 12.94 -3.14
C VAL A 21 -30.82 14.01 -3.99
N ARG A 22 -30.83 13.87 -5.31
CA ARG A 22 -30.21 14.83 -6.23
C ARG A 22 -30.85 16.22 -6.18
N ASN A 23 -32.17 16.30 -6.03
CA ASN A 23 -32.84 17.58 -5.93
C ASN A 23 -32.49 18.34 -4.65
N VAL A 24 -32.28 17.65 -3.53
CA VAL A 24 -31.93 18.26 -2.25
C VAL A 24 -30.44 18.61 -2.20
N LEU A 25 -29.57 17.76 -2.71
CA LEU A 25 -28.11 17.97 -2.67
C LEU A 25 -27.64 18.95 -3.76
N GLY A 26 -28.25 18.95 -4.93
CA GLY A 26 -27.90 19.75 -6.11
C GLY A 26 -27.59 18.82 -7.29
N ALA A 27 -28.37 18.90 -8.36
CA ALA A 27 -28.34 17.94 -9.46
C ALA A 27 -27.06 17.98 -10.34
N GLU A 28 -26.29 19.06 -10.30
CA GLU A 28 -25.10 19.30 -11.15
C GLU A 28 -23.77 19.25 -10.36
N ASP A 29 -23.79 18.85 -9.09
CA ASP A 29 -22.60 18.77 -8.26
C ASP A 29 -22.03 17.35 -8.34
N GLU A 30 -20.75 17.19 -8.76
CA GLU A 30 -20.06 15.90 -8.78
C GLU A 30 -20.06 15.24 -7.39
N HIS A 31 -20.02 16.04 -6.34
CA HIS A 31 -20.13 15.56 -4.96
C HIS A 31 -21.48 14.89 -4.67
N THR A 32 -22.57 15.30 -5.36
CA THR A 32 -23.89 14.67 -5.22
C THR A 32 -23.90 13.20 -5.68
N ASP A 33 -23.20 12.90 -6.76
CA ASP A 33 -23.11 11.51 -7.24
C ASP A 33 -22.28 10.65 -6.29
N ASP A 34 -21.20 11.17 -5.70
CA ASP A 34 -20.43 10.46 -4.69
C ASP A 34 -21.25 10.18 -3.43
N VAL A 35 -21.95 11.18 -2.90
CA VAL A 35 -22.86 11.02 -1.75
C VAL A 35 -23.98 10.02 -2.05
N LEU A 36 -24.54 10.06 -3.26
CA LEU A 36 -25.57 9.08 -3.65
C LEU A 36 -25.04 7.66 -3.71
N LEU A 37 -23.79 7.47 -4.15
CA LEU A 37 -23.12 6.16 -4.13
C LEU A 37 -22.87 5.69 -2.71
N ASP A 38 -22.41 6.56 -1.82
CA ASP A 38 -22.17 6.23 -0.41
C ASP A 38 -23.49 5.85 0.30
N LEU A 39 -24.58 6.58 0.03
CA LEU A 39 -25.92 6.22 0.54
C LEU A 39 -26.36 4.84 0.06
N GLN A 40 -26.12 4.51 -1.21
CA GLN A 40 -26.46 3.19 -1.75
C GLN A 40 -25.59 2.09 -1.19
N GLN A 41 -24.30 2.35 -0.94
CA GLN A 41 -23.42 1.39 -0.30
C GLN A 41 -23.86 1.12 1.14
N ASN A 42 -24.08 2.17 1.93
CA ASN A 42 -24.56 2.04 3.31
C ASN A 42 -25.90 1.29 3.37
N LEU A 43 -26.81 1.55 2.40
CA LEU A 43 -28.08 0.82 2.32
C LEU A 43 -27.87 -0.65 1.94
N SER A 44 -26.93 -0.96 1.06
CA SER A 44 -26.58 -2.35 0.72
C SER A 44 -26.05 -3.09 1.95
N ASP A 45 -25.15 -2.45 2.70
CA ASP A 45 -24.59 -3.03 3.93
C ASP A 45 -25.66 -3.27 4.99
N MET A 46 -26.66 -2.36 5.11
CA MET A 46 -27.82 -2.53 6.00
C MET A 46 -28.73 -3.70 5.57
N ILE A 47 -28.90 -3.92 4.26
CA ILE A 47 -29.66 -5.06 3.74
C ILE A 47 -28.94 -6.37 4.07
N ASP A 48 -27.60 -6.40 3.87
CA ASP A 48 -26.80 -7.59 4.17
C ASP A 48 -26.82 -7.92 5.67
N GLU A 49 -26.68 -6.90 6.54
CA GLU A 49 -26.81 -7.05 8.00
C GLU A 49 -28.20 -7.58 8.41
N TYR A 50 -29.26 -7.07 7.75
CA TYR A 50 -30.62 -7.53 7.98
C TYR A 50 -30.80 -8.99 7.57
N ALA A 51 -30.29 -9.39 6.41
CA ALA A 51 -30.35 -10.76 5.89
C ALA A 51 -29.61 -11.76 6.79
N GLU A 52 -28.47 -11.35 7.39
CA GLU A 52 -27.73 -12.20 8.35
C GLU A 52 -28.49 -12.47 9.65
N THR A 53 -29.40 -11.58 10.03
CA THR A 53 -30.14 -11.66 11.31
C THR A 53 -31.56 -12.24 11.15
N HIS A 54 -32.05 -12.32 9.92
CA HIS A 54 -33.41 -12.79 9.61
C HIS A 54 -33.34 -13.97 8.64
N ASP A 55 -33.59 -15.17 9.13
CA ASP A 55 -33.50 -16.43 8.39
C ASP A 55 -34.70 -16.71 7.45
N ASP A 56 -35.74 -15.86 7.47
CA ASP A 56 -36.94 -16.05 6.65
C ASP A 56 -36.87 -15.26 5.34
N ASP A 57 -36.80 -15.95 4.21
CA ASP A 57 -36.86 -15.42 2.83
C ASP A 57 -38.11 -14.56 2.51
N GLU A 58 -39.07 -14.47 3.42
CA GLU A 58 -40.33 -13.72 3.22
C GLU A 58 -40.29 -12.28 3.79
N ASP A 59 -39.30 -11.95 4.64
CA ASP A 59 -39.20 -10.62 5.25
C ASP A 59 -38.40 -9.66 4.37
N VAL A 60 -39.13 -8.79 3.69
CA VAL A 60 -38.54 -7.76 2.82
C VAL A 60 -38.07 -6.58 3.68
N PHE A 61 -36.79 -6.22 3.57
CA PHE A 61 -36.25 -5.03 4.22
C PHE A 61 -36.82 -3.77 3.56
N LEU A 62 -37.63 -3.02 4.30
CA LEU A 62 -38.31 -1.84 3.79
C LEU A 62 -37.53 -0.56 4.13
N LEU A 63 -37.48 0.36 3.17
CA LEU A 63 -36.91 1.69 3.37
C LEU A 63 -37.93 2.57 4.08
N ASP A 64 -38.21 2.26 5.33
CA ASP A 64 -39.12 3.03 6.19
C ASP A 64 -38.41 4.27 6.77
N LYS A 65 -39.11 5.02 7.57
CA LYS A 65 -38.63 6.27 8.16
C LYS A 65 -37.41 6.06 9.06
N GLU A 66 -37.38 4.96 9.84
CA GLU A 66 -36.27 4.65 10.77
C GLU A 66 -35.01 4.32 9.99
N VAL A 67 -35.16 3.50 8.95
CA VAL A 67 -34.06 3.13 8.03
C VAL A 67 -33.52 4.35 7.30
N VAL A 68 -34.41 5.22 6.79
CA VAL A 68 -33.99 6.47 6.13
C VAL A 68 -33.25 7.39 7.10
N THR A 69 -33.74 7.56 8.33
CA THR A 69 -33.07 8.38 9.33
C THR A 69 -31.67 7.83 9.67
N LYS A 70 -31.55 6.52 9.88
CA LYS A 70 -30.27 5.87 10.14
C LYS A 70 -29.32 6.03 8.96
N LEU A 71 -29.79 5.75 7.74
CA LEU A 71 -29.02 5.86 6.50
C LEU A 71 -28.44 7.27 6.31
N LEU A 72 -29.24 8.30 6.59
CA LEU A 72 -28.80 9.69 6.46
C LEU A 72 -27.88 10.14 7.60
N ALA A 73 -28.02 9.58 8.80
CA ALA A 73 -27.15 9.87 9.93
C ALA A 73 -25.73 9.34 9.72
N ASP A 74 -25.59 8.21 9.03
CA ASP A 74 -24.31 7.56 8.73
C ASP A 74 -23.61 8.15 7.47
N SER A 75 -24.24 9.17 6.84
CA SER A 75 -23.73 9.83 5.64
C SER A 75 -23.16 11.22 5.94
N GLU A 76 -22.23 11.70 5.08
CA GLU A 76 -21.64 13.05 5.18
C GLU A 76 -22.61 14.17 4.73
N ILE A 77 -23.91 14.05 5.04
CA ILE A 77 -24.94 15.01 4.69
C ILE A 77 -25.24 15.92 5.88
N SER A 78 -25.37 17.23 5.64
CA SER A 78 -25.76 18.15 6.70
C SER A 78 -27.17 17.85 7.22
N GLU A 79 -27.39 18.05 8.53
CA GLU A 79 -28.71 17.81 9.19
C GLU A 79 -29.87 18.47 8.46
N GLU A 80 -29.67 19.68 7.93
CA GLU A 80 -30.72 20.40 7.18
C GLU A 80 -31.10 19.68 5.89
N LYS A 81 -30.13 19.19 5.13
CA LYS A 81 -30.35 18.44 3.89
C LYS A 81 -30.92 17.06 4.19
N ALA A 82 -30.43 16.39 5.22
CA ALA A 82 -30.95 15.09 5.67
C ALA A 82 -32.44 15.19 6.02
N ALA A 83 -32.85 16.17 6.82
CA ALA A 83 -34.27 16.43 7.15
C ALA A 83 -35.13 16.71 5.91
N LYS A 84 -34.58 17.38 4.88
CA LYS A 84 -35.30 17.61 3.62
C LYS A 84 -35.46 16.32 2.81
N ILE A 85 -34.43 15.49 2.78
CA ILE A 85 -34.50 14.18 2.09
C ILE A 85 -35.52 13.29 2.79
N GLU A 86 -35.42 13.15 4.12
CA GLU A 86 -36.35 12.35 4.92
C GLU A 86 -37.82 12.77 4.65
N LYS A 87 -38.12 14.07 4.74
CA LYS A 87 -39.43 14.59 4.45
C LYS A 87 -39.89 14.29 3.02
N SER A 88 -39.01 14.46 2.02
CA SER A 88 -39.37 14.23 0.61
C SER A 88 -39.58 12.75 0.31
N VAL A 89 -38.85 11.86 0.99
CA VAL A 89 -39.06 10.40 0.90
C VAL A 89 -40.38 10.02 1.51
N ASP A 90 -40.72 10.55 2.69
CA ASP A 90 -42.00 10.33 3.34
C ASP A 90 -43.19 10.85 2.48
N GLU A 91 -43.05 12.02 1.88
CA GLU A 91 -44.07 12.58 0.95
C GLU A 91 -44.19 11.72 -0.34
N ALA A 92 -43.10 11.12 -0.82
CA ALA A 92 -43.11 10.36 -2.07
C ALA A 92 -43.64 8.93 -1.90
N PHE A 93 -43.33 8.27 -0.80
CA PHE A 93 -43.64 6.87 -0.57
C PHE A 93 -44.78 6.66 0.45
N GLY A 94 -44.95 7.61 1.39
CA GLY A 94 -46.06 7.63 2.37
C GLY A 94 -46.14 6.37 3.23
N GLU A 95 -47.35 5.82 3.35
CA GLU A 95 -47.57 4.60 4.15
C GLU A 95 -47.05 3.28 3.51
N LYS A 96 -46.50 3.36 2.28
CA LYS A 96 -45.96 2.20 1.55
C LYS A 96 -44.50 2.43 1.22
N PRO A 97 -43.61 2.23 2.18
CA PRO A 97 -42.17 2.33 1.93
C PRO A 97 -41.75 1.30 0.86
N PRO A 98 -40.78 1.67 -0.02
CA PRO A 98 -40.27 0.74 -1.00
C PRO A 98 -39.40 -0.33 -0.35
N ALA A 99 -39.27 -1.48 -1.01
CA ALA A 99 -38.20 -2.41 -0.64
C ALA A 99 -36.84 -1.72 -0.85
N ALA A 100 -35.96 -1.82 0.11
CA ALA A 100 -34.63 -1.18 0.08
C ALA A 100 -33.82 -1.61 -1.16
N GLU A 101 -33.90 -2.88 -1.55
CA GLU A 101 -33.26 -3.40 -2.76
C GLU A 101 -33.71 -2.69 -4.04
N ASN A 102 -34.98 -2.23 -4.08
CA ASN A 102 -35.53 -1.55 -5.24
C ASN A 102 -34.96 -0.16 -5.47
N VAL A 103 -34.35 0.47 -4.48
CA VAL A 103 -33.76 1.80 -4.61
C VAL A 103 -32.25 1.78 -4.88
N ILE A 104 -31.62 0.61 -4.79
CA ILE A 104 -30.19 0.42 -5.08
C ILE A 104 -29.94 0.33 -6.60
N ASP A 105 -28.87 0.94 -7.06
CA ASP A 105 -28.31 0.75 -8.38
C ASP A 105 -27.07 -0.14 -8.32
N SER A 106 -27.28 -1.45 -8.35
CA SER A 106 -26.20 -2.44 -8.27
C SER A 106 -25.10 -2.25 -9.33
N LYS A 107 -25.45 -1.67 -10.50
CA LYS A 107 -24.44 -1.38 -11.54
C LYS A 107 -23.56 -0.21 -11.13
N ALA A 108 -24.11 0.81 -10.52
CA ALA A 108 -23.36 1.95 -10.02
C ALA A 108 -22.44 1.54 -8.86
N LEU A 109 -22.90 0.68 -7.96
CA LEU A 109 -22.07 0.13 -6.87
C LEU A 109 -20.88 -0.66 -7.40
N VAL A 110 -21.09 -1.61 -8.31
CA VAL A 110 -20.00 -2.39 -8.93
C VAL A 110 -18.99 -1.48 -9.64
N GLN A 111 -19.46 -0.45 -10.34
CA GLN A 111 -18.56 0.51 -10.99
C GLN A 111 -17.76 1.31 -9.97
N ASN A 112 -18.35 1.69 -8.84
CA ASN A 112 -17.66 2.39 -7.78
C ASN A 112 -16.59 1.51 -7.10
N GLU A 113 -16.92 0.26 -6.80
CA GLU A 113 -15.95 -0.71 -6.27
C GLU A 113 -14.73 -0.85 -7.19
N LEU A 114 -14.97 -1.04 -8.49
CA LEU A 114 -13.90 -1.13 -9.48
C LEU A 114 -13.07 0.16 -9.56
N ARG A 115 -13.71 1.34 -9.41
CA ARG A 115 -13.00 2.63 -9.36
C ARG A 115 -12.11 2.74 -8.14
N VAL A 116 -12.62 2.37 -6.97
CA VAL A 116 -11.86 2.39 -5.71
C VAL A 116 -10.69 1.42 -5.75
N GLU A 117 -10.92 0.19 -6.24
CA GLU A 117 -9.88 -0.81 -6.41
C GLU A 117 -8.78 -0.32 -7.37
N LYS A 118 -9.18 0.26 -8.50
CA LYS A 118 -8.24 0.84 -9.46
C LYS A 118 -7.39 1.94 -8.83
N MET A 119 -7.99 2.85 -8.09
CA MET A 119 -7.25 3.93 -7.40
C MET A 119 -6.28 3.36 -6.36
N ALA A 120 -6.68 2.33 -5.61
CA ALA A 120 -5.82 1.66 -4.64
C ALA A 120 -4.61 1.01 -5.32
N LEU A 121 -4.83 0.33 -6.45
CA LEU A 121 -3.77 -0.27 -7.27
C LEU A 121 -2.83 0.78 -7.87
N GLU A 122 -3.36 1.89 -8.38
CA GLU A 122 -2.55 3.00 -8.91
C GLU A 122 -1.65 3.61 -7.84
N ASN A 123 -2.15 3.80 -6.62
CA ASN A 123 -1.36 4.26 -5.47
C ASN A 123 -0.28 3.24 -5.09
N GLN A 124 -0.60 1.96 -5.11
CA GLN A 124 0.37 0.89 -4.82
C GLN A 124 1.48 0.84 -5.88
N VAL A 125 1.13 0.95 -7.16
CA VAL A 125 2.10 1.02 -8.27
C VAL A 125 3.00 2.25 -8.11
N GLY A 126 2.45 3.41 -7.77
CA GLY A 126 3.21 4.62 -7.49
C GLY A 126 4.25 4.41 -6.37
N THR A 127 3.83 3.82 -5.25
CA THR A 127 4.71 3.52 -4.12
C THR A 127 5.84 2.54 -4.51
N LEU A 128 5.49 1.47 -5.22
CA LEU A 128 6.46 0.48 -5.67
C LEU A 128 7.46 1.07 -6.67
N THR A 129 7.01 1.97 -7.53
CA THR A 129 7.89 2.67 -8.50
C THR A 129 8.92 3.54 -7.79
N VAL A 130 8.52 4.28 -6.74
CA VAL A 130 9.46 5.06 -5.92
C VAL A 130 10.47 4.15 -5.25
N GLN A 131 10.04 3.05 -4.62
CA GLN A 131 10.93 2.10 -3.98
C GLN A 131 11.91 1.43 -4.97
N LEU A 132 11.47 1.17 -6.20
CA LEU A 132 12.33 0.63 -7.24
C LEU A 132 13.44 1.61 -7.61
N ASN A 133 13.10 2.88 -7.85
CA ASN A 133 14.06 3.93 -8.15
C ASN A 133 15.10 4.12 -7.05
N GLU A 134 14.68 4.13 -5.78
CA GLU A 134 15.59 4.21 -4.63
C GLU A 134 16.56 3.03 -4.58
N LYS A 135 16.09 1.83 -4.89
CA LYS A 135 16.96 0.62 -4.94
C LYS A 135 17.91 0.66 -6.11
N ASP A 136 17.49 1.14 -7.27
CA ASP A 136 18.33 1.27 -8.45
C ASP A 136 19.47 2.29 -8.21
N GLU A 137 19.17 3.43 -7.57
CA GLU A 137 20.18 4.41 -7.16
C GLU A 137 21.19 3.80 -6.16
N ALA A 138 20.69 3.07 -5.16
CA ALA A 138 21.54 2.40 -4.19
C ALA A 138 22.44 1.30 -4.83
N LEU A 139 21.92 0.58 -5.82
CA LEU A 139 22.68 -0.39 -6.59
C LEU A 139 23.76 0.30 -7.43
N ALA A 140 23.46 1.40 -8.09
CA ALA A 140 24.42 2.16 -8.89
C ALA A 140 25.56 2.67 -8.00
N GLU A 141 25.26 3.22 -6.81
CA GLU A 141 26.25 3.67 -5.86
C GLU A 141 27.17 2.51 -5.39
N ARG A 142 26.57 1.38 -4.99
CA ARG A 142 27.36 0.20 -4.57
C ARG A 142 28.23 -0.36 -5.69
N THR A 143 27.73 -0.34 -6.92
CA THR A 143 28.48 -0.78 -8.09
C THR A 143 29.71 0.11 -8.30
N SER A 144 29.55 1.43 -8.20
CA SER A 144 30.65 2.39 -8.28
C SER A 144 31.70 2.16 -7.19
N GLN A 145 31.28 1.92 -5.94
CA GLN A 145 32.18 1.60 -4.83
C GLN A 145 32.94 0.29 -5.04
N LEU A 146 32.31 -0.72 -5.64
CA LEU A 146 32.97 -1.98 -5.98
C LEU A 146 34.03 -1.82 -7.07
N ILE A 147 33.76 -1.00 -8.08
CA ILE A 147 34.70 -0.68 -9.16
C ILE A 147 35.94 0.02 -8.56
N GLU A 148 35.72 1.05 -7.72
CA GLU A 148 36.82 1.76 -7.04
C GLU A 148 37.71 0.79 -6.23
N LYS A 149 37.09 -0.09 -5.45
CA LYS A 149 37.84 -1.08 -4.66
C LYS A 149 38.56 -2.10 -5.51
N GLN A 150 37.99 -2.48 -6.63
CA GLN A 150 38.66 -3.36 -7.56
C GLN A 150 39.91 -2.69 -8.17
N GLU A 151 39.80 -1.42 -8.56
CA GLU A 151 40.94 -0.65 -9.06
C GLU A 151 42.05 -0.48 -8.00
N GLU A 152 41.68 -0.24 -6.72
CA GLU A 152 42.66 -0.21 -5.61
C GLU A 152 43.38 -1.54 -5.47
N ILE A 153 42.67 -2.68 -5.55
CA ILE A 153 43.25 -4.01 -5.46
C ILE A 153 44.19 -4.28 -6.66
N ASP A 154 43.77 -3.94 -7.86
CA ASP A 154 44.56 -4.14 -9.07
C ASP A 154 45.85 -3.32 -9.04
N ASN A 155 45.80 -2.07 -8.57
CA ASN A 155 46.97 -1.24 -8.36
C ASN A 155 47.91 -1.83 -7.32
N TYR A 156 47.37 -2.31 -6.18
CA TYR A 156 48.16 -2.96 -5.15
C TYR A 156 48.87 -4.25 -5.69
N ILE A 157 48.17 -5.06 -6.47
CA ILE A 157 48.75 -6.25 -7.11
C ILE A 157 49.83 -5.84 -8.11
N ALA A 158 49.63 -4.80 -8.90
CA ALA A 158 50.62 -4.30 -9.84
C ALA A 158 51.91 -3.83 -9.13
N GLU A 159 51.76 -3.04 -8.05
CA GLU A 159 52.89 -2.60 -7.23
C GLU A 159 53.66 -3.79 -6.61
N THR A 160 52.93 -4.77 -6.06
CA THR A 160 53.57 -5.94 -5.42
C THR A 160 54.31 -6.84 -6.40
N LYS A 161 53.91 -6.85 -7.68
CA LYS A 161 54.64 -7.60 -8.73
C LYS A 161 56.04 -7.03 -9.06
N THR A 162 56.30 -5.80 -8.67
CA THR A 162 57.60 -5.16 -8.90
C THR A 162 58.63 -5.47 -7.83
N TYR A 163 58.26 -6.16 -6.75
CA TYR A 163 59.14 -6.54 -5.67
C TYR A 163 59.54 -8.04 -5.76
N ASP A 164 60.83 -8.35 -5.59
CA ASP A 164 61.30 -9.74 -5.53
C ASP A 164 60.79 -10.46 -4.28
N VAL A 165 60.54 -9.72 -3.21
CA VAL A 165 60.04 -10.26 -1.94
C VAL A 165 58.97 -9.34 -1.35
N VAL A 166 57.82 -9.92 -1.04
CA VAL A 166 56.69 -9.21 -0.36
C VAL A 166 56.45 -9.86 1.00
N LEU A 167 56.49 -9.05 2.05
CA LEU A 167 56.23 -9.49 3.41
C LEU A 167 54.90 -8.88 3.90
N ARG A 168 54.00 -9.70 4.41
CA ARG A 168 52.77 -9.26 5.10
C ARG A 168 52.93 -9.53 6.59
N VAL A 169 52.99 -8.50 7.37
CA VAL A 169 53.12 -8.57 8.83
C VAL A 169 52.05 -7.67 9.47
N LYS A 170 51.72 -7.94 10.73
CA LYS A 170 50.83 -7.05 11.48
C LYS A 170 51.50 -5.68 11.66
N PRO A 171 50.77 -4.58 11.69
CA PRO A 171 51.32 -3.21 11.81
C PRO A 171 52.30 -3.05 12.98
N GLU A 172 52.00 -3.62 14.13
CA GLU A 172 52.84 -3.61 15.32
C GLU A 172 54.18 -4.34 15.16
N LYS A 173 54.25 -5.30 14.24
CA LYS A 173 55.46 -6.07 13.91
C LYS A 173 56.34 -5.34 12.90
N ALA A 174 55.79 -4.50 12.07
CA ALA A 174 56.57 -3.83 11.01
C ALA A 174 57.77 -3.05 11.56
N SER A 175 57.60 -2.39 12.71
CA SER A 175 58.70 -1.67 13.39
C SER A 175 59.78 -2.55 14.01
N GLN A 176 59.53 -3.83 14.19
CA GLN A 176 60.44 -4.78 14.81
C GLN A 176 61.32 -5.51 13.77
N ILE A 177 61.00 -5.40 12.47
CA ILE A 177 61.76 -5.99 11.38
C ILE A 177 63.10 -5.29 11.26
N LYS A 178 64.19 -6.04 11.30
CA LYS A 178 65.55 -5.51 11.21
C LYS A 178 66.28 -6.10 10.02
N SER A 179 67.11 -5.29 9.37
CA SER A 179 68.07 -5.78 8.39
C SER A 179 69.40 -6.11 9.07
N GLN A 180 69.85 -7.34 8.89
CA GLN A 180 71.12 -7.79 9.45
C GLN A 180 71.97 -8.55 8.37
N VAL A 181 73.25 -8.53 8.50
CA VAL A 181 74.14 -9.34 7.68
C VAL A 181 74.49 -10.62 8.45
N ILE A 182 74.04 -11.77 7.92
CA ILE A 182 74.27 -13.08 8.51
C ILE A 182 75.10 -13.89 7.47
N ASN A 183 76.26 -14.35 7.87
CA ASN A 183 77.18 -15.09 6.99
C ASN A 183 77.53 -14.39 5.64
N GLY A 184 77.61 -13.05 5.67
CA GLY A 184 77.91 -12.24 4.49
C GLY A 184 76.71 -11.92 3.61
N GLN A 185 75.53 -12.39 3.94
CA GLN A 185 74.27 -12.11 3.22
C GLN A 185 73.39 -11.12 3.98
N LYS A 186 72.77 -10.21 3.25
CA LYS A 186 71.73 -9.30 3.84
C LYS A 186 70.42 -10.09 4.11
N CYS A 187 70.04 -10.14 5.35
CA CYS A 187 68.82 -10.82 5.79
C CYS A 187 67.83 -9.83 6.42
N LEU A 188 66.56 -10.10 6.23
CA LEU A 188 65.49 -9.48 7.05
C LEU A 188 65.18 -10.43 8.20
N VAL A 189 65.27 -9.91 9.41
CA VAL A 189 65.01 -10.66 10.64
C VAL A 189 63.71 -10.17 11.23
N ILE A 190 62.78 -11.06 11.39
CA ILE A 190 61.47 -10.81 11.97
C ILE A 190 61.46 -11.54 13.33
N PRO A 191 61.42 -10.79 14.46
CA PRO A 191 61.29 -11.43 15.76
C PRO A 191 59.91 -12.04 15.90
N MET A 192 59.86 -13.31 16.29
CA MET A 192 58.58 -14.03 16.52
C MET A 192 58.48 -14.45 17.97
N GLY A 193 57.26 -14.35 18.54
CA GLY A 193 56.90 -14.88 19.85
C GLY A 193 56.61 -16.39 19.77
N GLU A 194 56.56 -17.06 20.93
CA GLU A 194 56.33 -18.52 21.01
C GLU A 194 54.98 -18.94 20.40
N ASP A 195 53.98 -18.05 20.41
CA ASP A 195 52.62 -18.32 19.90
C ASP A 195 52.42 -17.79 18.46
N GLU A 196 53.46 -17.28 17.80
CA GLU A 196 53.36 -16.73 16.47
C GLU A 196 53.80 -17.74 15.39
N HIS A 197 53.02 -17.76 14.31
CA HIS A 197 53.27 -18.67 13.19
C HIS A 197 53.63 -17.87 11.93
N ALA A 198 54.59 -18.39 11.17
CA ALA A 198 54.91 -17.88 9.84
C ALA A 198 54.39 -18.84 8.76
N THR A 199 53.79 -18.28 7.70
CA THR A 199 53.39 -19.04 6.53
C THR A 199 54.28 -18.63 5.36
N ILE A 200 55.03 -19.57 4.83
CA ILE A 200 55.92 -19.37 3.67
C ILE A 200 55.36 -20.22 2.51
N ASN A 201 55.01 -19.58 1.39
CA ASN A 201 54.41 -20.24 0.23
C ASN A 201 53.16 -21.09 0.56
N GLY A 202 52.33 -20.62 1.51
CA GLY A 202 51.13 -21.34 1.93
C GLY A 202 51.36 -22.48 2.91
N VAL A 203 52.63 -22.74 3.32
CA VAL A 203 52.97 -23.75 4.31
C VAL A 203 53.25 -23.09 5.66
N ASN A 204 52.53 -23.50 6.69
CA ASN A 204 52.77 -23.06 8.06
C ASN A 204 54.12 -23.59 8.53
N THR A 205 55.00 -22.71 8.88
CA THR A 205 56.32 -23.05 9.41
C THR A 205 56.33 -22.69 10.91
N THR A 206 56.47 -23.68 11.76
CA THR A 206 56.80 -23.47 13.17
C THR A 206 58.29 -23.18 13.24
N VAL A 207 58.63 -22.00 13.77
CA VAL A 207 60.01 -21.61 14.01
C VAL A 207 60.38 -22.01 15.44
#